data_60bd9f4b827e4b53bbf37f6c8cf4cdd3
#
_entry.id   60bd9f4b827e4b53bbf37f6c8cf4cdd3
#
_cell.length_a   1.000
_cell.length_b   1.000
_cell.length_c   1.000
_cell.angle_alpha   90.00
_cell.angle_beta   90.00
_cell.angle_gamma   90.00
#
_symmetry.space_group_name_H-M   'P 1'
#
loop_
_entity.id
_entity.type
_entity.pdbx_description
1 polymer ?
#
loop_
_entity_poly.entity_id
_entity_poly.type
_entity_poly.pdbx_seq_one_letter_code
_entity_poly.pdbx_strand_id
1 'polypeptide(L)' 'MYAKSFIALDGNGRLTGARTAQAAPYANYTCHLCGSALRYHPQYETELPWFEHTDDRLT' A
#
# COMPACT_ATOMS: atom_id res chain seq x y z
N MET A 1 3.00 -1.59 -16.35
CA MET A 1 3.32 -0.39 -15.56
C MET A 1 2.70 -0.49 -14.18
N TYR A 2 3.46 -0.24 -13.18
CA TYR A 2 2.93 -0.21 -11.83
C TYR A 2 2.84 1.24 -11.35
N ALA A 3 2.02 1.46 -10.36
CA ALA A 3 1.82 2.80 -9.85
C ALA A 3 2.06 2.80 -8.34
N LYS A 4 2.59 3.91 -7.86
CA LYS A 4 2.71 4.13 -6.44
C LYS A 4 1.37 4.56 -5.88
N SER A 5 1.01 4.02 -4.74
CA SER A 5 -0.19 4.43 -4.04
C SER A 5 0.19 4.93 -2.66
N PHE A 6 -0.53 5.93 -2.22
CA PHE A 6 -0.29 6.47 -0.88
C PHE A 6 -1.45 6.21 0.06
N ILE A 7 -2.47 5.52 -0.44
CA ILE A 7 -3.65 5.14 0.32
C ILE A 7 -3.97 3.69 0.00
N ALA A 8 -4.36 2.95 1.01
CA ALA A 8 -4.72 1.56 0.86
C ALA A 8 -5.80 1.18 1.86
N LEU A 9 -6.39 0.01 1.68
CA LEU A 9 -7.28 -0.56 2.68
C LEU A 9 -6.47 -1.47 3.59
N ASP A 10 -6.70 -1.35 4.89
CA ASP A 10 -6.04 -2.24 5.84
C ASP A 10 -6.79 -3.56 5.94
N GLY A 11 -6.36 -4.43 6.86
CA GLY A 11 -7.01 -5.72 7.02
C GLY A 11 -8.46 -5.66 7.47
N ASN A 12 -8.89 -4.51 7.97
CA ASN A 12 -10.27 -4.31 8.40
C ASN A 12 -11.12 -3.60 7.34
N GLY A 13 -10.52 -3.32 6.19
CA GLY A 13 -11.25 -2.65 5.12
C GLY A 13 -11.35 -1.15 5.28
N ARG A 14 -10.50 -0.55 6.09
CA ARG A 14 -10.52 0.89 6.32
C ARG A 14 -9.43 1.56 5.51
N LEU A 15 -9.72 2.79 5.05
CA LEU A 15 -8.71 3.54 4.32
C LEU A 15 -7.58 3.93 5.26
N THR A 16 -6.37 3.70 4.81
CA THR A 16 -5.17 3.95 5.59
C THR A 16 -4.16 4.65 4.71
N GLY A 17 -3.64 5.77 5.17
CA GLY A 17 -2.57 6.46 4.46
C GLY A 17 -1.25 5.75 4.68
N ALA A 18 -0.31 5.96 3.75
CA ALA A 18 1.00 5.33 3.85
C ALA A 18 1.73 5.74 5.12
N ARG A 19 1.55 6.97 5.57
CA ARG A 19 2.18 7.41 6.80
C ARG A 19 1.58 6.70 8.01
N THR A 20 0.26 6.53 8.00
CA THR A 20 -0.41 5.84 9.09
C THR A 20 -0.01 4.37 9.11
N ALA A 21 0.26 3.81 7.93
CA ALA A 21 0.64 2.41 7.83
C ALA A 21 1.99 2.13 8.49
N GLN A 22 2.79 3.15 8.77
CA GLN A 22 4.05 2.95 9.46
C GLN A 22 3.84 2.35 10.85
N ALA A 23 2.68 2.58 11.45
CA ALA A 23 2.37 2.02 12.76
C ALA A 23 2.09 0.53 12.67
N ALA A 24 1.74 0.03 11.50
CA ALA A 24 1.44 -1.38 11.31
C ALA A 24 1.96 -1.85 9.94
N PRO A 25 3.28 -1.86 9.76
CA PRO A 25 3.87 -2.20 8.46
C PRO A 25 3.66 -3.65 8.06
N TYR A 26 3.26 -4.48 9.00
CA TYR A 26 3.06 -5.90 8.71
C TYR A 26 1.62 -6.24 8.38
N ALA A 27 0.72 -5.27 8.41
CA ALA A 27 -0.67 -5.54 8.09
C ALA A 27 -0.81 -5.83 6.59
N ASN A 28 -1.89 -6.51 6.24
CA ASN A 28 -2.18 -6.78 4.84
C ASN A 28 -2.92 -5.60 4.25
N TYR A 29 -2.33 -5.01 3.23
CA TYR A 29 -2.93 -3.86 2.59
C TYR A 29 -3.38 -4.22 1.19
N THR A 30 -4.50 -3.65 0.78
CA THR A 30 -5.04 -3.89 -0.55
C THR A 30 -5.39 -2.56 -1.20
N CYS A 31 -5.41 -2.56 -2.52
CA CYS A 31 -5.76 -1.37 -3.27
C CYS A 31 -7.23 -1.06 -3.09
N HIS A 32 -7.55 0.18 -2.74
CA HIS A 32 -8.93 0.57 -2.52
C HIS A 32 -9.72 0.69 -3.83
N LEU A 33 -9.03 0.67 -4.96
CA LEU A 33 -9.69 0.78 -6.25
C LEU A 33 -9.92 -0.57 -6.91
N CYS A 34 -8.95 -1.46 -6.84
CA CYS A 34 -9.03 -2.73 -7.53
C CYS A 34 -8.96 -3.95 -6.62
N GLY A 35 -8.69 -3.75 -5.34
CA GLY A 35 -8.64 -4.86 -4.40
C GLY A 35 -7.39 -5.71 -4.49
N SER A 36 -6.42 -5.33 -5.30
CA SER A 36 -5.18 -6.09 -5.42
C SER A 36 -4.34 -5.96 -4.16
N ALA A 37 -3.57 -6.98 -3.85
CA ALA A 37 -2.65 -6.93 -2.73
C ALA A 37 -1.58 -5.87 -3.01
N LEU A 38 -1.23 -5.14 -1.97
CA LEU A 38 -0.21 -4.12 -2.07
C LEU A 38 0.95 -4.47 -1.18
N ARG A 39 2.14 -4.05 -1.59
CA ARG A 39 3.34 -4.21 -0.80
C ARG A 39 3.67 -2.86 -0.18
N TYR A 40 3.80 -2.83 1.13
CA TYR A 40 4.10 -1.60 1.82
C TYR A 40 5.60 -1.34 1.82
N HIS A 41 5.98 -0.13 1.45
CA HIS A 41 7.36 0.32 1.51
C HIS A 41 7.46 1.39 2.57
N PRO A 42 8.16 1.12 3.67
CA PRO A 42 8.29 2.10 4.74
C PRO A 42 9.18 3.26 4.30
N GLN A 43 9.09 4.35 5.04
CA GLN A 43 9.91 5.50 4.79
C GLN A 43 11.39 5.12 4.90
N TYR A 44 12.17 5.58 3.95
CA TYR A 44 13.60 5.28 3.95
C TYR A 44 14.35 6.53 3.50
N GLU A 45 15.20 7.04 4.36
CA GLU A 45 15.97 8.25 4.12
C GLU A 45 15.05 9.39 3.71
N THR A 46 15.14 9.83 2.47
CA THR A 46 14.34 10.94 1.99
C THR A 46 13.08 10.50 1.27
N GLU A 47 12.88 9.20 1.15
CA GLU A 47 11.71 8.70 0.44
C GLU A 47 10.53 8.56 1.40
N LEU A 48 9.37 9.03 0.95
CA LEU A 48 8.16 8.88 1.73
C LEU A 48 7.65 7.45 1.61
N PRO A 49 6.91 6.96 2.61
CA PRO A 49 6.35 5.62 2.52
C PRO A 49 5.31 5.55 1.41
N TRP A 50 5.15 4.37 0.83
CA TRP A 50 4.21 4.19 -0.27
C TRP A 50 3.85 2.72 -0.40
N PHE A 51 2.80 2.46 -1.18
CA PHE A 51 2.36 1.10 -1.46
C PHE A 51 2.64 0.78 -2.92
N GLU A 52 3.11 -0.42 -3.16
CA GLU A 52 3.41 -0.89 -4.51
C GLU A 52 2.38 -1.93 -4.93
N HIS A 53 1.86 -1.78 -6.14
CA HIS A 53 0.99 -2.81 -6.71
C HIS A 53 1.86 -4.00 -7.08
N THR A 54 1.52 -5.15 -6.52
CA THR A 54 2.27 -6.38 -6.79
C THR A 54 1.49 -7.33 -7.67
N ASP A 55 0.27 -6.95 -8.05
CA ASP A 55 -0.57 -7.80 -8.87
C ASP A 55 -0.16 -7.66 -10.33
N ASP A 56 0.42 -8.69 -10.86
CA ASP A 56 0.89 -8.67 -12.24
C ASP A 56 -0.10 -9.30 -13.22
N ARG A 57 -1.32 -9.56 -12.77
CA ARG A 57 -2.37 -10.00 -13.69
C ARG A 57 -2.81 -8.88 -14.60
N LEU A 58 -2.43 -7.69 -14.26
CA LEU A 58 -2.81 -6.53 -15.04
C LEU A 58 -2.03 -6.56 -16.34
N THR A 59 -2.61 -6.93 -17.32
CA THR A 59 -1.92 -6.98 -18.60
C THR A 59 -2.81 -6.37 -19.65
#